data_a36a0d102df4eb1ad21a40e84ac44e6e
#
_entry.id   a36a0d102df4eb1ad21a40e84ac44e6e
#
_cell.length_a   1.000
_cell.length_b   1.000
_cell.length_c   1.000
_cell.angle_alpha   90.00
_cell.angle_beta   90.00
_cell.angle_gamma   90.00
#
_symmetry.space_group_name_H-M   'P 1'
#
loop_
_entity.id
_entity.type
_entity.pdbx_description
1 polymer ?
#
loop_
_entity_poly.entity_id
_entity_poly.type
_entity_poly.pdbx_seq_one_letter_code
_entity_poly.pdbx_strand_id
1 'polypeptide(L)'
;LQQFFPALQRTRMIPAFLGPQGSGKTTGERLIGRLLVGQDFDVTGVQREREDALIAAITNRVMVGLDNADSKIPFLPDALARYATSQRYQLRRLYTTNEECSFSPRAILMISSRDPRFNRPDVAERLLPFNFDRPRAYRPEFEIFSELEKHRGAVMGALLGRAAQIADALPEHPPKPLAFRMADFGSFGERVSASLGGGSGSWIELLGRLGKAQSQFASDGDGLVAALAEVHHSENIIEMAVVDLFHKCAAVADAKGFLFPRSCQSFGQRLSTMRRVLEIELGVLFQEKRGHGGLRVVSFIPRNGDDGGDGDAFSEKDYERG
;
A
#
# COMPACT_ATOMS: atom_id res chain seq x y z
N LEU A 1 -9.13 -6.99 -12.93
CA LEU A 1 -9.94 -8.09 -12.36
C LEU A 1 -10.73 -7.65 -11.13
N GLN A 2 -10.16 -6.86 -10.22
CA GLN A 2 -10.87 -6.37 -9.01
C GLN A 2 -12.25 -5.78 -9.32
N GLN A 3 -12.40 -5.11 -10.45
CA GLN A 3 -13.67 -4.53 -10.89
C GLN A 3 -14.73 -5.59 -11.25
N PHE A 4 -14.31 -6.73 -11.79
CA PHE A 4 -15.23 -7.79 -12.20
C PHE A 4 -15.68 -8.68 -11.06
N PHE A 5 -14.95 -8.67 -9.93
CA PHE A 5 -15.24 -9.52 -8.77
C PHE A 5 -15.35 -8.73 -7.45
N PRO A 6 -16.18 -7.66 -7.37
CA PRO A 6 -16.22 -6.80 -6.20
C PRO A 6 -16.74 -7.51 -4.94
N ALA A 7 -17.57 -8.53 -5.09
CA ALA A 7 -18.12 -9.31 -3.99
C ALA A 7 -17.07 -10.17 -3.26
N LEU A 8 -15.97 -10.51 -3.94
CA LEU A 8 -14.89 -11.33 -3.39
C LEU A 8 -13.81 -10.50 -2.69
N GLN A 9 -13.90 -9.18 -2.74
CA GLN A 9 -12.86 -8.28 -2.21
C GLN A 9 -13.50 -7.16 -1.40
N ARG A 10 -13.73 -7.42 -0.12
CA ARG A 10 -14.17 -6.37 0.82
C ARG A 10 -13.05 -5.36 1.08
N THR A 11 -11.81 -5.85 1.18
CA THR A 11 -10.62 -4.99 1.25
C THR A 11 -10.04 -4.78 -0.14
N ARG A 12 -9.60 -3.56 -0.45
CA ARG A 12 -9.19 -3.17 -1.79
C ARG A 12 -7.79 -2.58 -1.79
N MET A 13 -6.92 -3.13 -2.64
CA MET A 13 -5.64 -2.49 -2.94
C MET A 13 -5.85 -1.27 -3.81
N ILE A 14 -5.06 -0.24 -3.58
CA ILE A 14 -5.09 1.02 -4.31
C ILE A 14 -3.88 1.05 -5.26
N PRO A 15 -4.07 0.94 -6.58
CA PRO A 15 -2.98 1.18 -7.53
C PRO A 15 -2.37 2.57 -7.35
N ALA A 16 -1.07 2.62 -7.12
CA ALA A 16 -0.30 3.84 -6.93
C ALA A 16 0.76 3.96 -8.04
N PHE A 17 0.58 4.92 -8.93
CA PHE A 17 1.51 5.21 -10.03
C PHE A 17 2.56 6.20 -9.55
N LEU A 18 3.80 5.76 -9.47
CA LEU A 18 4.91 6.46 -8.84
C LEU A 18 6.00 6.77 -9.85
N GLY A 19 6.70 7.88 -9.65
CA GLY A 19 7.83 8.22 -10.50
C GLY A 19 8.00 9.73 -10.71
N PRO A 20 9.09 10.15 -11.36
CA PRO A 20 9.41 11.56 -11.56
C PRO A 20 8.39 12.25 -12.47
N GLN A 21 8.45 13.57 -12.53
CA GLN A 21 7.65 14.35 -13.46
C GLN A 21 7.97 13.95 -14.92
N GLY A 22 6.93 13.81 -15.76
CA GLY A 22 7.08 13.41 -17.15
C GLY A 22 7.29 11.90 -17.36
N SER A 23 7.07 11.05 -16.35
CA SER A 23 7.16 9.59 -16.50
C SER A 23 5.89 8.91 -17.06
N GLY A 24 4.83 9.68 -17.34
CA GLY A 24 3.60 9.13 -17.94
C GLY A 24 2.58 8.57 -16.95
N LYS A 25 2.72 8.82 -15.65
CA LYS A 25 1.78 8.33 -14.61
C LYS A 25 0.33 8.70 -14.89
N THR A 26 0.07 9.99 -15.09
CA THR A 26 -1.27 10.52 -15.38
C THR A 26 -1.83 9.96 -16.69
N THR A 27 -0.97 9.81 -17.71
CA THR A 27 -1.36 9.16 -18.98
C THR A 27 -1.68 7.69 -18.75
N GLY A 28 -0.94 6.98 -17.89
CA GLY A 28 -1.21 5.60 -17.50
C GLY A 28 -2.56 5.44 -16.79
N GLU A 29 -2.89 6.33 -15.85
CA GLU A 29 -4.21 6.35 -15.19
C GLU A 29 -5.34 6.59 -16.19
N ARG A 30 -5.17 7.55 -17.11
CA ARG A 30 -6.14 7.85 -18.17
C ARG A 30 -6.33 6.67 -19.11
N LEU A 31 -5.24 5.98 -19.50
CA LEU A 31 -5.31 4.79 -20.36
C LEU A 31 -6.16 3.68 -19.71
N ILE A 32 -5.90 3.36 -18.44
CA ILE A 32 -6.66 2.35 -17.72
C ILE A 32 -8.11 2.78 -17.55
N GLY A 33 -8.34 4.03 -17.16
CA GLY A 33 -9.69 4.55 -16.98
C GLY A 33 -10.49 4.57 -18.28
N ARG A 34 -9.92 5.05 -19.38
CA ARG A 34 -10.59 5.06 -20.70
C ARG A 34 -10.81 3.65 -21.24
N LEU A 35 -9.88 2.73 -21.02
CA LEU A 35 -10.07 1.33 -21.37
C LEU A 35 -11.31 0.75 -20.69
N LEU A 36 -11.45 0.94 -19.38
CA LEU A 36 -12.48 0.29 -18.56
C LEU A 36 -13.81 1.03 -18.53
N VAL A 37 -13.79 2.35 -18.45
CA VAL A 37 -14.99 3.19 -18.27
C VAL A 37 -15.45 3.84 -19.59
N GLY A 38 -14.51 4.29 -20.41
CA GLY A 38 -14.80 4.95 -21.71
C GLY A 38 -13.99 6.23 -21.91
N GLN A 39 -14.09 6.79 -23.11
CA GLN A 39 -13.29 7.94 -23.57
C GLN A 39 -13.43 9.19 -22.71
N ASP A 40 -14.55 9.36 -22.02
CA ASP A 40 -14.83 10.53 -21.17
C ASP A 40 -14.14 10.45 -19.80
N PHE A 41 -13.44 9.34 -19.51
CA PHE A 41 -12.72 9.24 -18.25
C PHE A 41 -11.53 10.20 -18.22
N ASP A 42 -11.44 10.95 -17.12
CA ASP A 42 -10.28 11.77 -16.79
C ASP A 42 -9.95 11.70 -15.29
N VAL A 43 -8.71 12.03 -14.97
CA VAL A 43 -8.22 12.10 -13.61
C VAL A 43 -8.65 13.39 -12.93
N THR A 44 -8.70 13.38 -11.61
CA THR A 44 -9.11 14.52 -10.80
C THR A 44 -7.97 14.91 -9.86
N GLY A 45 -7.63 16.19 -9.80
CA GLY A 45 -6.68 16.71 -8.80
C GLY A 45 -7.27 16.65 -7.39
N VAL A 46 -6.44 16.35 -6.39
CA VAL A 46 -6.86 16.33 -4.99
C VAL A 46 -6.87 17.76 -4.43
N GLN A 47 -8.02 18.23 -3.97
CA GLN A 47 -8.16 19.52 -3.30
C GLN A 47 -7.87 19.33 -1.79
N ARG A 48 -6.94 20.11 -1.25
CA ARG A 48 -6.38 19.93 0.11
C ARG A 48 -7.40 19.93 1.24
N GLU A 49 -8.53 20.60 1.09
CA GLU A 49 -9.51 20.80 2.15
C GLU A 49 -10.89 20.17 1.84
N ARG A 50 -10.94 19.35 0.78
CA ARG A 50 -12.19 18.82 0.24
C ARG A 50 -12.26 17.30 0.32
N GLU A 51 -12.24 16.77 1.55
CA GLU A 51 -12.50 15.33 1.77
C GLU A 51 -13.89 14.93 1.29
N ASP A 52 -14.89 15.80 1.45
CA ASP A 52 -16.26 15.61 0.97
C ASP A 52 -16.33 15.35 -0.54
N ALA A 53 -15.52 16.08 -1.33
CA ALA A 53 -15.44 15.89 -2.78
C ALA A 53 -14.85 14.51 -3.16
N LEU A 54 -13.84 14.04 -2.42
CA LEU A 54 -13.31 12.69 -2.58
C LEU A 54 -14.36 11.63 -2.25
N ILE A 55 -15.05 11.78 -1.11
CA ILE A 55 -16.12 10.84 -0.68
C ILE A 55 -17.22 10.78 -1.75
N ALA A 56 -17.67 11.94 -2.26
CA ALA A 56 -18.65 11.99 -3.33
C ALA A 56 -18.18 11.28 -4.60
N ALA A 57 -16.90 11.49 -5.01
CA ALA A 57 -16.34 10.84 -6.19
C ALA A 57 -16.28 9.31 -6.04
N ILE A 58 -15.74 8.79 -4.93
CA ILE A 58 -15.59 7.34 -4.71
C ILE A 58 -16.92 6.62 -4.46
N THR A 59 -17.97 7.37 -4.14
CA THR A 59 -19.31 6.82 -3.90
C THR A 59 -20.13 6.76 -5.18
N ASN A 60 -20.01 7.77 -6.06
CA ASN A 60 -20.91 7.96 -7.20
C ASN A 60 -20.31 7.53 -8.55
N ARG A 61 -18.99 7.33 -8.63
CA ARG A 61 -18.31 6.93 -9.87
C ARG A 61 -17.95 5.45 -9.84
N VAL A 62 -17.72 4.88 -11.03
CA VAL A 62 -17.20 3.52 -11.20
C VAL A 62 -15.70 3.48 -10.92
N MET A 63 -14.99 4.52 -11.35
CA MET A 63 -13.54 4.63 -11.20
C MET A 63 -13.15 6.09 -10.93
N VAL A 64 -12.13 6.28 -10.10
CA VAL A 64 -11.55 7.58 -9.75
C VAL A 64 -10.04 7.48 -9.86
N GLY A 65 -9.43 8.34 -10.66
CA GLY A 65 -8.00 8.58 -10.70
C GLY A 65 -7.69 9.91 -9.99
N LEU A 66 -6.82 9.87 -8.99
CA LEU A 66 -6.38 11.04 -8.26
C LEU A 66 -4.97 11.43 -8.69
N ASP A 67 -4.87 12.49 -9.49
CA ASP A 67 -3.57 13.01 -9.90
C ASP A 67 -2.93 13.85 -8.79
N ASN A 68 -1.61 13.69 -8.64
CA ASN A 68 -0.81 14.37 -7.61
C ASN A 68 -1.33 14.16 -6.18
N ALA A 69 -1.67 12.92 -5.84
CA ALA A 69 -2.03 12.54 -4.48
C ALA A 69 -0.80 12.65 -3.57
N ASP A 70 -0.62 13.83 -2.97
CA ASP A 70 0.52 14.13 -2.10
C ASP A 70 0.19 13.72 -0.66
N SER A 71 1.11 13.02 0.00
CA SER A 71 1.03 12.66 1.42
C SER A 71 0.90 13.86 2.37
N LYS A 72 1.25 15.07 1.90
CA LYS A 72 1.08 16.32 2.64
C LYS A 72 -0.36 16.83 2.72
N ILE A 73 -1.30 16.18 2.02
CA ILE A 73 -2.73 16.48 2.14
C ILE A 73 -3.23 15.83 3.42
N PRO A 74 -3.64 16.59 4.47
CA PRO A 74 -3.80 16.06 5.82
C PRO A 74 -4.80 14.91 5.94
N PHE A 75 -5.93 14.96 5.23
CA PHE A 75 -6.97 13.93 5.29
C PHE A 75 -6.68 12.70 4.43
N LEU A 76 -5.81 12.83 3.41
CA LEU A 76 -5.67 11.83 2.37
C LEU A 76 -5.20 10.46 2.91
N PRO A 77 -4.19 10.35 3.80
CA PRO A 77 -3.77 9.05 4.33
C PRO A 77 -4.92 8.31 5.04
N ASP A 78 -5.71 9.01 5.85
CA ASP A 78 -6.85 8.41 6.56
C ASP A 78 -7.99 8.05 5.60
N ALA A 79 -8.25 8.87 4.59
CA ALA A 79 -9.25 8.59 3.57
C ALA A 79 -8.87 7.34 2.74
N LEU A 80 -7.59 7.19 2.35
CA LEU A 80 -7.09 6.01 1.64
C LEU A 80 -7.21 4.75 2.52
N ALA A 81 -6.85 4.86 3.80
CA ALA A 81 -6.96 3.74 4.73
C ALA A 81 -8.41 3.27 4.92
N ARG A 82 -9.36 4.20 5.06
CA ARG A 82 -10.80 3.91 5.14
C ARG A 82 -11.36 3.33 3.84
N TYR A 83 -10.98 3.90 2.70
CA TYR A 83 -11.36 3.37 1.39
C TYR A 83 -10.91 1.91 1.22
N ALA A 84 -9.65 1.60 1.50
CA ALA A 84 -9.09 0.27 1.33
C ALA A 84 -9.78 -0.81 2.17
N THR A 85 -10.35 -0.44 3.32
CA THR A 85 -11.12 -1.33 4.20
C THR A 85 -12.63 -1.30 3.93
N SER A 86 -13.07 -0.63 2.86
CA SER A 86 -14.50 -0.44 2.52
C SER A 86 -15.34 0.11 3.68
N GLN A 87 -14.72 0.92 4.54
CA GLN A 87 -15.41 1.56 5.65
C GLN A 87 -16.46 2.54 5.13
N ARG A 88 -17.64 2.52 5.73
CA ARG A 88 -18.68 3.49 5.40
C ARG A 88 -18.28 4.89 5.87
N TYR A 89 -18.55 5.87 5.04
CA TYR A 89 -18.40 7.29 5.38
C TYR A 89 -19.72 7.81 5.89
N GLN A 90 -19.69 8.50 7.01
CA GLN A 90 -20.85 9.19 7.59
C GLN A 90 -20.63 10.68 7.42
N LEU A 91 -21.55 11.34 6.73
CA LEU A 91 -21.55 12.79 6.57
C LEU A 91 -22.88 13.33 7.10
N ARG A 92 -22.79 14.48 7.78
CA ARG A 92 -23.99 15.19 8.21
C ARG A 92 -24.75 15.71 6.98
N ARG A 93 -26.05 15.44 6.93
CA ARG A 93 -26.90 15.98 5.86
C ARG A 93 -27.02 17.49 6.01
N LEU A 94 -26.75 18.22 4.92
CA LEU A 94 -26.87 19.67 4.89
C LEU A 94 -28.33 20.08 5.16
N TYR A 95 -28.48 21.17 5.89
CA TYR A 95 -29.79 21.75 6.25
C TYR A 95 -30.69 20.90 7.16
N THR A 96 -30.12 19.91 7.87
CA THR A 96 -30.84 19.12 8.88
C THR A 96 -30.14 19.18 10.23
N THR A 97 -30.90 19.04 11.33
CA THR A 97 -30.35 19.21 12.68
C THR A 97 -29.58 17.97 13.15
N ASN A 98 -30.04 16.75 12.81
CA ASN A 98 -29.47 15.49 13.30
C ASN A 98 -29.50 14.33 12.29
N GLU A 99 -29.64 14.61 10.99
CA GLU A 99 -29.63 13.53 9.99
C GLU A 99 -28.22 13.26 9.47
N GLU A 100 -27.82 12.01 9.48
CA GLU A 100 -26.58 11.52 8.91
C GLU A 100 -26.85 10.74 7.62
N CYS A 101 -26.01 10.94 6.62
CA CYS A 101 -26.00 10.14 5.41
C CYS A 101 -24.79 9.19 5.45
N SER A 102 -25.05 7.90 5.24
CA SER A 102 -24.01 6.88 5.16
C SER A 102 -23.69 6.58 3.71
N PHE A 103 -22.41 6.67 3.35
CA PHE A 103 -21.89 6.43 2.01
C PHE A 103 -20.92 5.25 2.01
N SER A 104 -21.09 4.34 1.05
CA SER A 104 -20.17 3.22 0.85
C SER A 104 -19.32 3.46 -0.40
N PRO A 105 -17.98 3.35 -0.33
CA PRO A 105 -17.14 3.52 -1.50
C PRO A 105 -17.42 2.39 -2.51
N ARG A 106 -17.67 2.76 -3.76
CA ARG A 106 -17.96 1.82 -4.86
C ARG A 106 -16.92 1.89 -5.96
N ALA A 107 -16.34 3.08 -6.17
CA ALA A 107 -15.36 3.30 -7.22
C ALA A 107 -14.10 2.45 -7.02
N ILE A 108 -13.43 2.12 -8.12
CA ILE A 108 -12.02 1.74 -8.11
C ILE A 108 -11.22 3.02 -8.00
N LEU A 109 -10.39 3.12 -6.97
CA LEU A 109 -9.53 4.26 -6.74
C LEU A 109 -8.12 3.94 -7.23
N MET A 110 -7.56 4.82 -8.05
CA MET A 110 -6.14 4.86 -8.43
C MET A 110 -5.56 6.19 -8.01
N ILE A 111 -4.27 6.22 -7.70
CA ILE A 111 -3.58 7.46 -7.36
C ILE A 111 -2.29 7.58 -8.15
N SER A 112 -1.92 8.81 -8.54
CA SER A 112 -0.56 9.12 -8.99
C SER A 112 0.11 10.10 -8.03
N SER A 113 1.42 9.94 -7.83
CA SER A 113 2.20 10.83 -6.98
C SER A 113 3.61 11.05 -7.52
N ARG A 114 4.14 12.25 -7.30
CA ARG A 114 5.54 12.59 -7.59
C ARG A 114 6.46 12.29 -6.43
N ASP A 115 5.95 12.48 -5.22
CA ASP A 115 6.67 12.28 -3.96
C ASP A 115 5.81 11.41 -3.04
N PRO A 116 5.94 10.09 -3.19
CA PRO A 116 5.04 9.12 -2.58
C PRO A 116 5.30 8.86 -1.11
N ARG A 117 5.76 9.83 -0.35
CA ARG A 117 6.11 9.66 1.07
C ARG A 117 4.87 9.45 1.94
N PHE A 118 4.17 8.36 1.72
CA PHE A 118 3.20 7.87 2.71
C PHE A 118 3.96 7.14 3.81
N ASN A 119 4.60 7.88 4.71
CA ASN A 119 5.41 7.37 5.83
C ASN A 119 4.60 6.61 6.88
N ARG A 120 3.35 6.30 6.59
CA ARG A 120 2.47 5.50 7.43
C ARG A 120 2.40 4.09 6.88
N PRO A 121 2.96 3.09 7.58
CA PRO A 121 2.94 1.69 7.13
C PRO A 121 1.52 1.17 6.86
N ASP A 122 0.55 1.63 7.67
CA ASP A 122 -0.85 1.24 7.51
C ASP A 122 -1.48 1.70 6.19
N VAL A 123 -0.98 2.77 5.58
CA VAL A 123 -1.37 3.23 4.24
C VAL A 123 -0.55 2.51 3.17
N ALA A 124 0.78 2.46 3.33
CA ALA A 124 1.69 1.84 2.38
C ALA A 124 1.32 0.38 2.07
N GLU A 125 0.96 -0.40 3.09
CA GLU A 125 0.53 -1.81 2.95
C GLU A 125 -0.80 -1.98 2.19
N ARG A 126 -1.52 -0.90 1.90
CA ARG A 126 -2.76 -0.89 1.10
C ARG A 126 -2.54 -0.41 -0.33
N LEU A 127 -1.33 0.06 -0.63
CA LEU A 127 -0.98 0.52 -1.97
C LEU A 127 -0.40 -0.63 -2.81
N LEU A 128 -0.70 -0.60 -4.09
CA LEU A 128 -0.08 -1.44 -5.10
C LEU A 128 0.83 -0.55 -5.95
N PRO A 129 2.12 -0.43 -5.59
CA PRO A 129 3.03 0.51 -6.23
C PRO A 129 3.43 0.04 -7.64
N PHE A 130 3.29 0.94 -8.61
CA PHE A 130 3.78 0.82 -9.97
C PHE A 130 4.78 1.94 -10.24
N ASN A 131 6.04 1.59 -10.39
CA ASN A 131 7.11 2.55 -10.65
C ASN A 131 7.21 2.85 -12.14
N PHE A 132 7.16 4.13 -12.49
CA PHE A 132 7.27 4.66 -13.84
C PHE A 132 8.58 5.41 -14.02
N ASP A 133 9.40 4.96 -14.94
CA ASP A 133 10.60 5.68 -15.35
C ASP A 133 10.29 6.68 -16.47
N ARG A 134 11.17 7.67 -16.65
CA ARG A 134 11.03 8.58 -17.79
C ARG A 134 11.26 7.81 -19.09
N PRO A 135 10.34 7.92 -20.07
CA PRO A 135 10.52 7.30 -21.36
C PRO A 135 11.69 7.96 -22.11
N ARG A 136 12.37 7.21 -22.96
CA ARG A 136 13.44 7.73 -23.82
C ARG A 136 12.92 8.70 -24.89
N ALA A 137 11.66 8.53 -25.30
CA ALA A 137 10.97 9.38 -26.27
C ALA A 137 9.52 9.57 -25.86
N TYR A 138 9.00 10.76 -26.09
CA TYR A 138 7.60 11.09 -25.79
C TYR A 138 6.76 10.97 -27.06
N ARG A 139 5.61 10.33 -26.93
CA ARG A 139 4.58 10.30 -27.97
C ARG A 139 3.49 11.32 -27.66
N PRO A 140 2.90 11.98 -28.66
CA PRO A 140 1.74 12.84 -28.46
C PRO A 140 0.57 12.06 -27.81
N GLU A 141 -0.10 12.67 -26.83
CA GLU A 141 -1.21 12.01 -26.13
C GLU A 141 -2.35 11.61 -27.08
N PHE A 142 -2.65 12.41 -28.10
CA PHE A 142 -3.69 12.10 -29.04
C PHE A 142 -3.42 10.81 -29.83
N GLU A 143 -2.17 10.51 -30.18
CA GLU A 143 -1.80 9.24 -30.84
C GLU A 143 -2.02 8.05 -29.90
N ILE A 144 -1.61 8.19 -28.63
CA ILE A 144 -1.76 7.14 -27.62
C ILE A 144 -3.23 6.82 -27.41
N PHE A 145 -4.09 7.83 -27.28
CA PHE A 145 -5.51 7.63 -27.07
C PHE A 145 -6.25 7.16 -28.34
N SER A 146 -5.85 7.62 -29.52
CA SER A 146 -6.39 7.09 -30.78
C SER A 146 -6.07 5.61 -30.97
N GLU A 147 -4.86 5.19 -30.61
CA GLU A 147 -4.47 3.77 -30.64
C GLU A 147 -5.27 2.95 -29.61
N LEU A 148 -5.48 3.49 -28.40
CA LEU A 148 -6.35 2.85 -27.41
C LEU A 148 -7.78 2.64 -27.95
N GLU A 149 -8.40 3.68 -28.50
CA GLU A 149 -9.78 3.58 -29.04
C GLU A 149 -9.88 2.55 -30.15
N LYS A 150 -8.89 2.50 -31.05
CA LYS A 150 -8.84 1.52 -32.13
C LYS A 150 -8.82 0.07 -31.60
N HIS A 151 -8.13 -0.18 -30.49
CA HIS A 151 -7.94 -1.53 -29.96
C HIS A 151 -8.81 -1.84 -28.73
N ARG A 152 -9.54 -0.85 -28.20
CA ARG A 152 -10.32 -0.97 -26.96
C ARG A 152 -11.26 -2.17 -26.95
N GLY A 153 -12.00 -2.37 -28.03
CA GLY A 153 -12.96 -3.48 -28.15
C GLY A 153 -12.27 -4.84 -28.04
N ALA A 154 -11.15 -5.02 -28.74
CA ALA A 154 -10.37 -6.26 -28.70
C ALA A 154 -9.77 -6.53 -27.31
N VAL A 155 -9.19 -5.49 -26.68
CA VAL A 155 -8.60 -5.61 -25.33
C VAL A 155 -9.68 -5.91 -24.30
N MET A 156 -10.84 -5.21 -24.37
CA MET A 156 -11.96 -5.47 -23.46
C MET A 156 -12.54 -6.88 -23.65
N GLY A 157 -12.66 -7.35 -24.90
CA GLY A 157 -13.09 -8.72 -25.19
C GLY A 157 -12.14 -9.76 -24.58
N ALA A 158 -10.83 -9.55 -24.70
CA ALA A 158 -9.83 -10.41 -24.08
C ALA A 158 -9.90 -10.39 -22.54
N LEU A 159 -10.09 -9.21 -21.93
CA LEU A 159 -10.25 -9.07 -20.48
C LEU A 159 -11.51 -9.78 -19.97
N LEU A 160 -12.64 -9.61 -20.66
CA LEU A 160 -13.91 -10.26 -20.30
C LEU A 160 -13.81 -11.78 -20.46
N GLY A 161 -13.22 -12.25 -21.55
CA GLY A 161 -12.98 -13.68 -21.76
C GLY A 161 -12.11 -14.28 -20.64
N ARG A 162 -11.08 -13.55 -20.22
CA ARG A 162 -10.23 -13.98 -19.09
C ARG A 162 -11.00 -13.94 -17.77
N ALA A 163 -11.85 -12.94 -17.55
CA ALA A 163 -12.70 -12.87 -16.36
C ALA A 163 -13.70 -14.01 -16.31
N ALA A 164 -14.32 -14.38 -17.44
CA ALA A 164 -15.22 -15.53 -17.53
C ALA A 164 -14.50 -16.84 -17.20
N GLN A 165 -13.32 -17.08 -17.80
CA GLN A 165 -12.48 -18.25 -17.49
C GLN A 165 -12.16 -18.36 -15.99
N ILE A 166 -11.82 -17.25 -15.36
CA ILE A 166 -11.57 -17.22 -13.93
C ILE A 166 -12.85 -17.52 -13.14
N ALA A 167 -13.99 -16.91 -13.50
CA ALA A 167 -15.26 -17.12 -12.82
C ALA A 167 -15.68 -18.61 -12.84
N ASP A 168 -15.50 -19.27 -13.95
CA ASP A 168 -15.82 -20.69 -14.13
C ASP A 168 -14.92 -21.59 -13.25
N ALA A 169 -13.64 -21.25 -13.14
CA ALA A 169 -12.67 -22.03 -12.37
C ALA A 169 -12.66 -21.72 -10.86
N LEU A 170 -13.19 -20.56 -10.42
CA LEU A 170 -13.16 -20.15 -9.01
C LEU A 170 -13.77 -21.18 -8.01
N PRO A 171 -14.85 -21.90 -8.33
CA PRO A 171 -15.38 -22.93 -7.41
C PRO A 171 -14.40 -24.06 -7.11
N GLU A 172 -13.52 -24.40 -8.04
CA GLU A 172 -12.51 -25.45 -7.89
C GLU A 172 -11.31 -25.01 -7.02
N HIS A 173 -11.17 -23.70 -6.79
CA HIS A 173 -10.09 -23.11 -6.03
C HIS A 173 -10.62 -22.35 -4.81
N PRO A 174 -10.90 -23.01 -3.68
CA PRO A 174 -11.39 -22.35 -2.47
C PRO A 174 -10.37 -21.36 -1.91
N PRO A 175 -10.82 -20.31 -1.19
CA PRO A 175 -9.92 -19.35 -0.57
C PRO A 175 -9.01 -20.03 0.48
N LYS A 176 -7.73 -19.63 0.48
CA LYS A 176 -6.74 -20.10 1.45
C LYS A 176 -6.26 -18.92 2.29
N PRO A 177 -5.97 -19.11 3.58
CA PRO A 177 -5.31 -18.09 4.38
C PRO A 177 -3.89 -17.86 3.87
N LEU A 178 -3.49 -16.59 3.78
CA LEU A 178 -2.15 -16.17 3.37
C LEU A 178 -1.62 -15.12 4.36
N ALA A 179 -0.33 -15.16 4.61
CA ALA A 179 0.37 -14.18 5.46
C ALA A 179 0.53 -12.83 4.74
N PHE A 180 -0.60 -12.23 4.33
CA PHE A 180 -0.65 -10.94 3.68
C PHE A 180 -1.76 -10.09 4.28
N ARG A 181 -1.46 -8.84 4.67
CA ARG A 181 -2.39 -7.98 5.42
C ARG A 181 -3.72 -7.77 4.70
N MET A 182 -3.68 -7.55 3.38
CA MET A 182 -4.88 -7.44 2.56
C MET A 182 -5.32 -8.84 2.13
N ALA A 183 -5.85 -9.60 3.10
CA ALA A 183 -6.14 -11.03 2.96
C ALA A 183 -7.08 -11.36 1.79
N ASP A 184 -8.12 -10.53 1.56
CA ASP A 184 -9.04 -10.72 0.43
C ASP A 184 -8.30 -10.62 -0.92
N PHE A 185 -7.40 -9.64 -1.05
CA PHE A 185 -6.58 -9.46 -2.25
C PHE A 185 -5.62 -10.64 -2.44
N GLY A 186 -4.91 -11.03 -1.37
CA GLY A 186 -3.97 -12.15 -1.40
C GLY A 186 -4.66 -13.45 -1.80
N SER A 187 -5.75 -13.79 -1.12
CA SER A 187 -6.52 -15.01 -1.37
C SER A 187 -7.18 -15.02 -2.76
N PHE A 188 -7.72 -13.88 -3.21
CA PHE A 188 -8.29 -13.78 -4.55
C PHE A 188 -7.22 -13.94 -5.63
N GLY A 189 -6.05 -13.31 -5.48
CA GLY A 189 -4.97 -13.43 -6.44
C GLY A 189 -4.39 -14.85 -6.53
N GLU A 190 -4.34 -15.59 -5.42
CA GLU A 190 -3.95 -17.00 -5.42
C GLU A 190 -4.94 -17.85 -6.22
N ARG A 191 -6.25 -17.65 -6.02
CA ARG A 191 -7.30 -18.32 -6.78
C ARG A 191 -7.25 -17.99 -8.27
N VAL A 192 -7.00 -16.71 -8.62
CA VAL A 192 -6.80 -16.27 -10.00
C VAL A 192 -5.57 -16.94 -10.62
N SER A 193 -4.46 -16.99 -9.90
CA SER A 193 -3.23 -17.66 -10.35
C SER A 193 -3.49 -19.14 -10.66
N ALA A 194 -4.14 -19.84 -9.73
CA ALA A 194 -4.51 -21.24 -9.91
C ALA A 194 -5.47 -21.45 -11.10
N SER A 195 -6.50 -20.61 -11.24
CA SER A 195 -7.46 -20.65 -12.37
C SER A 195 -6.81 -20.43 -13.73
N LEU A 196 -5.66 -19.79 -13.77
CA LEU A 196 -4.87 -19.52 -14.99
C LEU A 196 -3.74 -20.54 -15.21
N GLY A 197 -3.69 -21.61 -14.41
CA GLY A 197 -2.64 -22.62 -14.49
C GLY A 197 -1.31 -22.20 -13.87
N GLY A 198 -1.28 -21.12 -13.11
CA GLY A 198 -0.11 -20.69 -12.35
C GLY A 198 0.10 -21.54 -11.10
N GLY A 199 1.35 -21.87 -10.78
CA GLY A 199 1.69 -22.52 -9.51
C GLY A 199 1.46 -21.56 -8.33
N SER A 200 1.01 -22.10 -7.18
CA SER A 200 0.81 -21.32 -5.95
C SER A 200 2.07 -20.55 -5.49
N GLY A 201 3.25 -21.10 -5.75
CA GLY A 201 4.52 -20.45 -5.41
C GLY A 201 4.75 -19.11 -6.11
N SER A 202 4.34 -18.97 -7.37
CA SER A 202 4.55 -17.73 -8.14
C SER A 202 3.77 -16.53 -7.58
N TRP A 203 2.56 -16.77 -7.08
CA TRP A 203 1.75 -15.72 -6.46
C TRP A 203 2.30 -15.32 -5.08
N ILE A 204 2.73 -16.30 -4.27
CA ILE A 204 3.35 -16.06 -2.96
C ILE A 204 4.64 -15.24 -3.12
N GLU A 205 5.47 -15.57 -4.10
CA GLU A 205 6.67 -14.80 -4.42
C GLU A 205 6.34 -13.36 -4.85
N LEU A 206 5.29 -13.18 -5.66
CA LEU A 206 4.82 -11.85 -6.06
C LEU A 206 4.33 -11.04 -4.85
N LEU A 207 3.60 -11.65 -3.92
CA LEU A 207 3.18 -11.02 -2.67
C LEU A 207 4.38 -10.63 -1.78
N GLY A 208 5.42 -11.48 -1.73
CA GLY A 208 6.66 -11.18 -1.03
C GLY A 208 7.37 -9.96 -1.62
N ARG A 209 7.49 -9.89 -2.95
CA ARG A 209 8.03 -8.71 -3.65
C ARG A 209 7.20 -7.46 -3.42
N LEU A 210 5.87 -7.59 -3.45
CA LEU A 210 4.97 -6.49 -3.15
C LEU A 210 5.16 -5.98 -1.71
N GLY A 211 5.25 -6.89 -0.73
CA GLY A 211 5.49 -6.54 0.67
C GLY A 211 6.81 -5.78 0.87
N LYS A 212 7.88 -6.20 0.18
CA LYS A 212 9.16 -5.47 0.16
C LYS A 212 9.01 -4.06 -0.45
N ALA A 213 8.37 -3.95 -1.61
CA ALA A 213 8.14 -2.65 -2.25
C ALA A 213 7.29 -1.71 -1.38
N GLN A 214 6.26 -2.21 -0.70
CA GLN A 214 5.44 -1.44 0.24
C GLN A 214 6.25 -0.96 1.45
N SER A 215 7.14 -1.79 1.97
CA SER A 215 8.02 -1.43 3.09
C SER A 215 9.05 -0.38 2.70
N GLN A 216 9.72 -0.55 1.57
CA GLN A 216 10.62 0.46 1.02
C GLN A 216 9.90 1.79 0.80
N PHE A 217 8.69 1.74 0.28
CA PHE A 217 7.85 2.90 0.10
C PHE A 217 7.50 3.62 1.41
N ALA A 218 7.27 2.89 2.50
CA ALA A 218 7.03 3.46 3.82
C ALA A 218 8.31 4.00 4.47
N SER A 219 9.47 3.41 4.16
CA SER A 219 10.78 3.82 4.71
C SER A 219 11.38 5.02 3.96
N ASP A 220 11.06 5.18 2.68
CA ASP A 220 11.64 6.21 1.83
C ASP A 220 11.42 7.63 2.40
N GLY A 221 12.52 8.26 2.81
CA GLY A 221 12.54 9.58 3.42
C GLY A 221 12.05 9.64 4.87
N ASP A 222 11.87 8.49 5.55
CA ASP A 222 11.61 8.47 6.99
C ASP A 222 12.93 8.66 7.78
N GLY A 223 13.04 9.82 8.43
CA GLY A 223 14.27 10.18 9.16
C GLY A 223 14.57 9.26 10.36
N LEU A 224 13.56 8.60 10.95
CA LEU A 224 13.78 7.61 12.00
C LEU A 224 14.42 6.35 11.42
N VAL A 225 13.88 5.83 10.33
CA VAL A 225 14.41 4.64 9.67
C VAL A 225 15.82 4.89 9.18
N ALA A 226 16.07 6.04 8.53
CA ALA A 226 17.40 6.42 8.05
C ALA A 226 18.41 6.54 9.19
N ALA A 227 18.07 7.22 10.29
CA ALA A 227 18.95 7.36 11.45
C ALA A 227 19.22 6.03 12.13
N LEU A 228 18.19 5.18 12.28
CA LEU A 228 18.34 3.87 12.90
C LEU A 228 19.19 2.92 12.04
N ALA A 229 18.99 2.92 10.73
CA ALA A 229 19.78 2.13 9.80
C ALA A 229 21.28 2.49 9.90
N GLU A 230 21.60 3.77 9.98
CA GLU A 230 22.98 4.24 10.14
C GLU A 230 23.60 3.82 11.47
N VAL A 231 22.86 4.00 12.58
CA VAL A 231 23.34 3.59 13.91
C VAL A 231 23.51 2.06 13.95
N HIS A 232 22.57 1.30 13.44
CA HIS A 232 22.67 -0.17 13.38
C HIS A 232 23.85 -0.63 12.52
N HIS A 233 24.07 -0.01 11.37
CA HIS A 233 25.17 -0.35 10.45
C HIS A 233 26.55 -0.01 11.05
N SER A 234 26.66 1.10 11.78
CA SER A 234 27.92 1.53 12.39
C SER A 234 28.31 0.76 13.66
N GLU A 235 27.32 0.36 14.47
CA GLU A 235 27.54 -0.24 15.79
C GLU A 235 27.13 -1.71 15.90
N ASN A 236 26.51 -2.29 14.86
CA ASN A 236 25.99 -3.66 14.83
C ASN A 236 25.16 -4.00 16.10
N ILE A 237 24.15 -3.20 16.37
CA ILE A 237 23.37 -3.28 17.60
C ILE A 237 22.59 -4.59 17.65
N ILE A 238 22.82 -5.41 18.67
CA ILE A 238 22.06 -6.63 18.93
C ILE A 238 20.94 -6.34 19.92
N GLU A 239 21.24 -5.60 21.00
CA GLU A 239 20.27 -5.24 22.03
C GLU A 239 20.62 -3.87 22.63
N MET A 240 19.60 -3.02 22.85
CA MET A 240 19.83 -1.69 23.45
C MET A 240 18.56 -1.16 24.13
N ALA A 241 18.74 -0.37 25.19
CA ALA A 241 17.63 0.36 25.78
C ALA A 241 17.08 1.42 24.82
N VAL A 242 15.75 1.56 24.77
CA VAL A 242 15.10 2.52 23.85
C VAL A 242 15.57 3.96 24.08
N VAL A 243 15.92 4.33 25.32
CA VAL A 243 16.42 5.66 25.65
C VAL A 243 17.81 5.90 25.02
N ASP A 244 18.73 4.93 25.15
CA ASP A 244 20.06 5.04 24.57
C ASP A 244 20.01 5.04 23.04
N LEU A 245 19.18 4.18 22.47
CA LEU A 245 18.93 4.15 21.03
C LEU A 245 18.38 5.48 20.53
N PHE A 246 17.42 6.08 21.26
CA PHE A 246 16.91 7.40 20.94
C PHE A 246 18.00 8.45 20.86
N HIS A 247 18.89 8.52 21.84
CA HIS A 247 19.98 9.52 21.87
C HIS A 247 20.96 9.33 20.71
N LYS A 248 21.32 8.09 20.40
CA LYS A 248 22.21 7.79 19.27
C LYS A 248 21.57 8.16 17.93
N CYS A 249 20.33 7.77 17.71
CA CYS A 249 19.60 8.10 16.48
C CYS A 249 19.35 9.62 16.37
N ALA A 250 19.08 10.32 17.47
CA ALA A 250 18.90 11.76 17.47
C ALA A 250 20.19 12.48 17.05
N ALA A 251 21.35 12.05 17.55
CA ALA A 251 22.66 12.64 17.18
C ALA A 251 22.92 12.47 15.65
N VAL A 252 22.61 11.31 15.08
CA VAL A 252 22.73 11.07 13.63
C VAL A 252 21.73 11.93 12.84
N ALA A 253 20.49 12.00 13.32
CA ALA A 253 19.46 12.79 12.68
C ALA A 253 19.79 14.29 12.64
N ASP A 254 20.30 14.83 13.75
CA ASP A 254 20.74 16.23 13.84
C ASP A 254 21.93 16.49 12.89
N ALA A 255 22.92 15.60 12.85
CA ALA A 255 24.08 15.73 11.99
C ALA A 255 23.74 15.71 10.49
N LYS A 256 22.69 14.95 10.10
CA LYS A 256 22.26 14.78 8.71
C LYS A 256 21.02 15.57 8.32
N GLY A 257 20.42 16.31 9.24
CA GLY A 257 19.22 17.09 9.00
C GLY A 257 17.96 16.25 8.77
N PHE A 258 17.89 15.06 9.34
CA PHE A 258 16.71 14.20 9.22
C PHE A 258 15.59 14.71 10.14
N LEU A 259 14.33 14.57 9.65
CA LEU A 259 13.17 14.78 10.51
C LEU A 259 13.05 13.62 11.49
N PHE A 260 13.19 13.92 12.79
CA PHE A 260 13.26 12.91 13.85
C PHE A 260 12.29 13.20 15.00
N PRO A 261 11.79 12.17 15.73
CA PRO A 261 10.92 12.36 16.88
C PRO A 261 11.56 13.22 17.98
N ARG A 262 10.78 14.17 18.50
CA ARG A 262 11.29 15.13 19.51
C ARG A 262 11.44 14.56 20.92
N SER A 263 10.87 13.39 21.20
CA SER A 263 10.94 12.77 22.54
C SER A 263 11.12 11.26 22.43
N CYS A 264 11.74 10.66 23.44
CA CYS A 264 11.91 9.22 23.57
C CYS A 264 10.59 8.47 23.55
N GLN A 265 9.51 9.05 24.13
CA GLN A 265 8.17 8.46 24.09
C GLN A 265 7.62 8.38 22.65
N SER A 266 7.69 9.47 21.90
CA SER A 266 7.28 9.52 20.49
C SER A 266 8.13 8.59 19.63
N PHE A 267 9.43 8.54 19.88
CA PHE A 267 10.35 7.61 19.22
C PHE A 267 9.96 6.16 19.47
N GLY A 268 9.73 5.76 20.72
CA GLY A 268 9.33 4.42 21.07
C GLY A 268 7.98 4.00 20.46
N GLN A 269 7.01 4.92 20.37
CA GLN A 269 5.73 4.67 19.67
C GLN A 269 5.96 4.43 18.18
N ARG A 270 6.80 5.25 17.53
CA ARG A 270 7.12 5.07 16.11
C ARG A 270 7.90 3.80 15.83
N LEU A 271 8.85 3.40 16.70
CA LEU A 271 9.55 2.12 16.56
C LEU A 271 8.57 0.95 16.45
N SER A 272 7.58 0.88 17.36
CA SER A 272 6.56 -0.18 17.32
C SER A 272 5.71 -0.13 16.05
N THR A 273 5.33 1.08 15.63
CA THR A 273 4.54 1.27 14.40
C THR A 273 5.32 0.88 13.14
N MET A 274 6.62 1.17 13.13
CA MET A 274 7.52 0.91 11.98
C MET A 274 8.17 -0.48 12.03
N ARG A 275 7.84 -1.31 13.02
CA ARG A 275 8.49 -2.61 13.26
C ARG A 275 8.75 -3.40 11.99
N ARG A 276 7.71 -3.67 11.20
CA ARG A 276 7.82 -4.47 9.97
C ARG A 276 8.74 -3.82 8.91
N VAL A 277 8.67 -2.50 8.80
CA VAL A 277 9.56 -1.74 7.91
C VAL A 277 10.99 -1.88 8.34
N LEU A 278 11.27 -1.71 9.64
CA LEU A 278 12.61 -1.85 10.22
C LEU A 278 13.16 -3.28 10.06
N GLU A 279 12.33 -4.30 10.27
CA GLU A 279 12.72 -5.70 10.06
C GLU A 279 13.13 -5.99 8.61
N ILE A 280 12.48 -5.35 7.63
CA ILE A 280 12.81 -5.53 6.21
C ILE A 280 14.06 -4.70 5.84
N GLU A 281 14.12 -3.44 6.25
CA GLU A 281 15.22 -2.54 5.92
C GLU A 281 16.55 -2.98 6.53
N LEU A 282 16.51 -3.44 7.79
CA LEU A 282 17.71 -3.87 8.52
C LEU A 282 18.03 -5.35 8.33
N GLY A 283 17.14 -6.14 7.72
CA GLY A 283 17.33 -7.60 7.58
C GLY A 283 17.32 -8.36 8.91
N VAL A 284 16.60 -7.86 9.92
CA VAL A 284 16.58 -8.40 11.29
C VAL A 284 15.17 -8.74 11.74
N LEU A 285 15.05 -9.52 12.82
CA LEU A 285 13.82 -9.63 13.61
C LEU A 285 13.90 -8.59 14.75
N PHE A 286 12.88 -7.75 14.84
CA PHE A 286 12.79 -6.71 15.85
C PHE A 286 11.90 -7.17 17.01
N GLN A 287 12.47 -7.23 18.21
CA GLN A 287 11.75 -7.62 19.43
C GLN A 287 11.84 -6.52 20.49
N GLU A 288 10.74 -6.30 21.19
CA GLU A 288 10.67 -5.41 22.34
C GLU A 288 10.44 -6.22 23.61
N LYS A 289 11.24 -5.92 24.62
CA LYS A 289 11.16 -6.55 25.95
C LYS A 289 11.15 -5.47 27.03
N ARG A 290 10.58 -5.77 28.20
CA ARG A 290 10.78 -5.00 29.42
C ARG A 290 11.95 -5.59 30.16
N GLY A 291 13.03 -4.84 30.29
CA GLY A 291 14.20 -5.20 31.07
C GLY A 291 14.03 -4.94 32.59
N HIS A 292 15.06 -5.25 33.36
CA HIS A 292 15.09 -4.97 34.80
C HIS A 292 14.82 -3.48 35.09
N GLY A 293 14.00 -3.17 36.09
CA GLY A 293 13.62 -1.81 36.43
C GLY A 293 12.58 -1.16 35.51
N GLY A 294 11.89 -1.94 34.65
CA GLY A 294 10.82 -1.42 33.76
C GLY A 294 11.37 -0.68 32.52
N LEU A 295 12.65 -0.70 32.27
CA LEU A 295 13.27 -0.14 31.07
C LEU A 295 12.82 -0.93 29.83
N ARG A 296 12.41 -0.21 28.80
CA ARG A 296 12.07 -0.80 27.49
C ARG A 296 13.36 -1.02 26.70
N VAL A 297 13.56 -2.27 26.28
CA VAL A 297 14.73 -2.73 25.54
C VAL A 297 14.29 -3.26 24.20
N VAL A 298 15.04 -2.96 23.15
CA VAL A 298 14.84 -3.49 21.80
C VAL A 298 16.00 -4.39 21.41
N SER A 299 15.68 -5.50 20.74
CA SER A 299 16.65 -6.45 20.22
C SER A 299 16.51 -6.56 18.71
N PHE A 300 17.65 -6.59 18.02
CA PHE A 300 17.80 -6.74 16.58
C PHE A 300 18.47 -8.10 16.31
N ILE A 301 17.71 -9.10 15.95
CA ILE A 301 18.18 -10.47 15.74
C ILE A 301 18.41 -10.67 14.23
N PRO A 302 19.63 -10.92 13.76
CA PRO A 302 19.89 -11.17 12.35
C PRO A 302 19.02 -12.32 11.84
N ARG A 303 18.41 -12.18 10.67
CA ARG A 303 17.80 -13.30 9.98
C ARG A 303 18.92 -14.15 9.40
N ASN A 304 19.07 -15.37 9.87
CA ASN A 304 20.03 -16.31 9.30
C ASN A 304 19.63 -16.55 7.83
N GLY A 305 20.56 -16.32 6.91
CA GLY A 305 20.34 -16.34 5.47
C GLY A 305 20.10 -17.73 4.85
N ASP A 306 19.68 -18.72 5.63
CA ASP A 306 19.49 -20.13 5.20
C ASP A 306 18.04 -20.62 5.19
N ASP A 307 17.05 -19.76 5.49
CA ASP A 307 15.65 -20.07 5.27
C ASP A 307 15.18 -19.66 3.86
N GLY A 308 15.82 -20.24 2.88
CA GLY A 308 15.31 -20.35 1.52
C GLY A 308 14.15 -21.36 1.53
N GLY A 309 12.93 -20.89 1.72
CA GLY A 309 11.72 -21.65 1.47
C GLY A 309 11.25 -22.51 2.66
N ASP A 310 10.65 -21.88 3.63
CA ASP A 310 9.41 -22.40 4.23
C ASP A 310 8.73 -21.19 4.88
N GLY A 311 7.51 -20.87 4.41
CA GLY A 311 6.68 -19.87 5.06
C GLY A 311 6.48 -20.31 6.50
N ASP A 312 6.84 -19.43 7.44
CA ASP A 312 6.56 -19.62 8.86
C ASP A 312 5.14 -20.14 9.02
N ALA A 313 5.03 -21.44 9.20
CA ALA A 313 3.85 -22.07 9.72
C ALA A 313 3.64 -21.50 11.12
N PHE A 314 2.70 -20.56 11.23
CA PHE A 314 2.16 -20.17 12.53
C PHE A 314 1.76 -21.46 13.24
N SER A 315 2.46 -21.80 14.32
CA SER A 315 2.07 -22.91 15.16
C SER A 315 0.72 -22.57 15.79
N GLU A 316 -0.23 -23.48 15.71
CA GLU A 316 -1.59 -23.40 16.29
C GLU A 316 -1.61 -23.10 17.81
N LYS A 317 -0.46 -22.93 18.45
CA LYS A 317 -0.34 -22.74 19.91
C LYS A 317 -0.54 -21.29 20.38
N ASP A 318 -0.60 -20.31 19.50
CA ASP A 318 -0.75 -18.89 19.90
C ASP A 318 -2.22 -18.42 19.93
N TYR A 319 -3.19 -19.27 19.62
CA TYR A 319 -4.62 -18.90 19.59
C TYR A 319 -5.40 -19.23 20.88
N GLU A 320 -4.78 -19.88 21.88
CA GLU A 320 -5.49 -20.27 23.12
C GLU A 320 -5.25 -19.35 24.33
N ARG A 321 -4.60 -18.20 24.16
CA ARG A 321 -4.43 -17.22 25.27
C ARG A 321 -4.68 -15.80 24.80
N GLY A 322 -5.94 -15.40 24.78
CA GLY A 322 -6.33 -14.02 24.58
C GLY A 322 -7.84 -13.86 24.72
#